data_36ea7c049748efc4b8eefaa6da4264ef
#
_entry.id   36ea7c049748efc4b8eefaa6da4264ef
#
_cell.length_a   1.000
_cell.length_b   1.000
_cell.length_c   1.000
_cell.angle_alpha   90.00
_cell.angle_beta   90.00
_cell.angle_gamma   90.00
#
_symmetry.space_group_name_H-M   'P 1'
#
loop_
_entity.id
_entity.type
_entity.pdbx_description
1 polymer ?
#
loop_
_entity_poly.entity_id
_entity_poly.type
_entity_poly.pdbx_seq_one_letter_code
_entity_poly.pdbx_strand_id
1 'polypeptide(L)'
;MRVSMLSFTPSNKIENELKMLQELFVETYRDLEDLSPDEAKYLHRFALISNIGASTRIENAVLTDQEIEWVDTVLNENGKTTAFDEQRAFILDKLSKDRERSIEEVVGCRQVLTTIYLQANELFPLTEAVIRGFHHDLLRYYPKAVSHAGGYKTAPNRVVFINHDTGEHQVVLDPAPAGIITSTAMAELVKWYNDTIREHPWPLLVATEFVFRFLSIHPFQDGNGRLGRALFILALLQSKDKYLTGISSFIAIDRHIEQNRSFYYTVLHQCSAGKFQADSTHYNLEPLALFFIKVITSSLANVEFYRQKYTSLQKLSESSLAVLSCFKAGPEKRLKVADIVTETGLPRRTVQYALNTLTKQDFLQLLGRGAASRYQLLF
;
A
#
# COMPACT_ATOMS: atom_id res chain seq x y z
N MET A 1 -11.89 30.05 16.83
CA MET A 1 -10.69 29.25 16.48
C MET A 1 -10.35 29.54 15.03
N ARG A 2 -9.15 29.98 14.69
CA ARG A 2 -8.75 30.08 13.27
C ARG A 2 -8.58 28.65 12.79
N VAL A 3 -9.38 28.21 11.81
CA VAL A 3 -9.13 26.97 11.09
C VAL A 3 -7.72 27.07 10.54
N SER A 4 -6.86 26.11 10.83
CA SER A 4 -5.50 26.07 10.30
C SER A 4 -5.63 25.88 8.78
N MET A 5 -5.15 26.85 8.01
CA MET A 5 -5.34 26.86 6.56
C MET A 5 -4.26 25.98 5.90
N LEU A 6 -4.55 25.47 4.71
CA LEU A 6 -3.54 24.91 3.82
C LEU A 6 -2.47 25.97 3.52
N SER A 7 -1.25 25.54 3.24
CA SER A 7 -0.15 26.43 2.82
C SER A 7 -0.35 27.01 1.41
N PHE A 8 -1.33 26.49 0.67
CA PHE A 8 -1.66 26.93 -0.70
C PHE A 8 -3.17 27.12 -0.86
N THR A 9 -3.56 27.91 -1.84
CA THR A 9 -4.97 28.11 -2.23
C THR A 9 -5.27 27.19 -3.41
N PRO A 10 -6.24 26.24 -3.27
CA PRO A 10 -6.64 25.39 -4.40
C PRO A 10 -7.14 26.21 -5.57
N SER A 11 -6.74 25.84 -6.79
CA SER A 11 -7.29 26.44 -8.02
C SER A 11 -8.74 25.98 -8.26
N ASN A 12 -9.49 26.75 -9.05
CA ASN A 12 -10.84 26.35 -9.48
C ASN A 12 -10.86 24.96 -10.13
N LYS A 13 -9.77 24.57 -10.80
CA LYS A 13 -9.63 23.23 -11.37
C LYS A 13 -9.64 22.16 -10.27
N ILE A 14 -8.81 22.33 -9.24
CA ILE A 14 -8.79 21.40 -8.09
C ILE A 14 -10.14 21.32 -7.42
N GLU A 15 -10.79 22.45 -7.15
CA GLU A 15 -12.10 22.46 -6.51
C GLU A 15 -13.17 21.72 -7.33
N ASN A 16 -13.16 21.86 -8.66
CA ASN A 16 -14.09 21.14 -9.52
C ASN A 16 -13.81 19.63 -9.53
N GLU A 17 -12.55 19.22 -9.63
CA GLU A 17 -12.16 17.80 -9.55
C GLU A 17 -12.54 17.18 -8.19
N LEU A 18 -12.38 17.92 -7.09
CA LEU A 18 -12.78 17.46 -5.75
C LEU A 18 -14.30 17.30 -5.62
N LYS A 19 -15.10 18.18 -6.20
CA LYS A 19 -16.56 18.03 -6.21
C LYS A 19 -16.99 16.79 -6.98
N MET A 20 -16.40 16.56 -8.16
CA MET A 20 -16.66 15.34 -8.94
C MET A 20 -16.23 14.08 -8.17
N LEU A 21 -15.06 14.12 -7.53
CA LEU A 21 -14.57 13.01 -6.72
C LEU A 21 -15.48 12.74 -5.52
N GLN A 22 -16.05 13.78 -4.89
CA GLN A 22 -17.00 13.64 -3.79
C GLN A 22 -18.29 12.92 -4.22
N GLU A 23 -18.78 13.17 -5.43
CA GLU A 23 -19.92 12.45 -6.00
C GLU A 23 -19.60 10.95 -6.14
N LEU A 24 -18.41 10.62 -6.67
CA LEU A 24 -17.94 9.24 -6.76
C LEU A 24 -17.78 8.58 -5.38
N PHE A 25 -17.33 9.32 -4.37
CA PHE A 25 -17.26 8.80 -3.00
C PHE A 25 -18.62 8.41 -2.47
N VAL A 26 -19.63 9.25 -2.66
CA VAL A 26 -21.00 8.96 -2.23
C VAL A 26 -21.57 7.72 -2.92
N GLU A 27 -21.33 7.57 -4.23
CA GLU A 27 -21.78 6.42 -5.00
C GLU A 27 -21.07 5.13 -4.54
N THR A 28 -19.73 5.14 -4.51
CA THR A 28 -18.95 3.96 -4.07
C THR A 28 -19.26 3.57 -2.63
N TYR A 29 -19.44 4.55 -1.73
CA TYR A 29 -19.78 4.26 -0.33
C TYR A 29 -21.11 3.53 -0.20
N ARG A 30 -22.14 3.91 -0.97
CA ARG A 30 -23.43 3.21 -0.99
C ARG A 30 -23.27 1.76 -1.44
N ASP A 31 -22.48 1.53 -2.49
CA ASP A 31 -22.19 0.18 -2.96
C ASP A 31 -21.49 -0.68 -1.89
N LEU A 32 -20.65 -0.06 -1.05
CA LEU A 32 -19.96 -0.74 0.05
C LEU A 32 -20.88 -1.00 1.26
N GLU A 33 -21.90 -0.17 1.52
CA GLU A 33 -22.88 -0.40 2.62
C GLU A 33 -23.71 -1.67 2.40
N ASP A 34 -23.91 -2.10 1.15
CA ASP A 34 -24.68 -3.30 0.78
C ASP A 34 -23.84 -4.60 0.80
N LEU A 35 -22.53 -4.54 1.10
CA LEU A 35 -21.69 -5.73 1.13
C LEU A 35 -22.01 -6.66 2.29
N SER A 36 -21.99 -7.97 2.03
CA SER A 36 -21.97 -8.96 3.11
C SER A 36 -20.65 -8.84 3.91
N PRO A 37 -20.65 -9.25 5.20
CA PRO A 37 -19.43 -9.22 6.03
C PRO A 37 -18.23 -9.97 5.41
N ASP A 38 -18.48 -11.10 4.76
CA ASP A 38 -17.44 -11.90 4.11
C ASP A 38 -16.89 -11.21 2.86
N GLU A 39 -17.76 -10.58 2.06
CA GLU A 39 -17.38 -9.80 0.90
C GLU A 39 -16.55 -8.57 1.31
N ALA A 40 -17.01 -7.82 2.30
CA ALA A 40 -16.28 -6.67 2.84
C ALA A 40 -14.88 -7.07 3.36
N LYS A 41 -14.78 -8.18 4.09
CA LYS A 41 -13.50 -8.72 4.57
C LYS A 41 -12.57 -9.11 3.41
N TYR A 42 -13.12 -9.71 2.35
CA TYR A 42 -12.37 -10.07 1.16
C TYR A 42 -11.82 -8.84 0.45
N LEU A 43 -12.67 -7.85 0.15
CA LEU A 43 -12.27 -6.61 -0.52
C LEU A 43 -11.19 -5.85 0.28
N HIS A 44 -11.41 -5.70 1.59
CA HIS A 44 -10.46 -5.05 2.49
C HIS A 44 -9.09 -5.75 2.45
N ARG A 45 -9.08 -7.10 2.51
CA ARG A 45 -7.84 -7.87 2.45
C ARG A 45 -7.09 -7.67 1.12
N PHE A 46 -7.81 -7.65 -0.01
CA PHE A 46 -7.20 -7.41 -1.32
C PHE A 46 -6.60 -6.01 -1.43
N ALA A 47 -7.32 -4.99 -0.98
CA ALA A 47 -6.81 -3.62 -0.94
C ALA A 47 -5.55 -3.52 -0.06
N LEU A 48 -5.56 -4.14 1.11
CA LEU A 48 -4.41 -4.18 2.03
C LEU A 48 -3.19 -4.82 1.36
N ILE A 49 -3.34 -6.02 0.77
CA ILE A 49 -2.24 -6.75 0.11
C ILE A 49 -1.69 -5.93 -1.06
N SER A 50 -2.56 -5.36 -1.89
CA SER A 50 -2.15 -4.51 -3.01
C SER A 50 -1.40 -3.26 -2.56
N ASN A 51 -1.82 -2.61 -1.46
CA ASN A 51 -1.11 -1.46 -0.89
C ASN A 51 0.26 -1.87 -0.34
N ILE A 52 0.36 -2.98 0.41
CA ILE A 52 1.64 -3.48 0.93
C ILE A 52 2.60 -3.77 -0.23
N GLY A 53 2.13 -4.51 -1.23
CA GLY A 53 2.92 -4.92 -2.39
C GLY A 53 3.45 -3.73 -3.18
N ALA A 54 2.55 -2.86 -3.58
CA ALA A 54 2.91 -1.67 -4.34
C ALA A 54 3.83 -0.73 -3.56
N SER A 55 3.54 -0.47 -2.27
CA SER A 55 4.36 0.40 -1.44
C SER A 55 5.79 -0.10 -1.29
N THR A 56 5.98 -1.42 -1.17
CA THR A 56 7.32 -2.02 -1.06
C THR A 56 8.03 -2.09 -2.41
N ARG A 57 7.32 -2.38 -3.53
CA ARG A 57 7.89 -2.40 -4.88
C ARG A 57 8.29 -1.02 -5.40
N ILE A 58 7.61 0.05 -4.98
CA ILE A 58 8.07 1.43 -5.23
C ILE A 58 9.50 1.62 -4.69
N GLU A 59 9.84 0.96 -3.58
CA GLU A 59 11.17 0.98 -2.96
C GLU A 59 12.06 -0.22 -3.38
N ASN A 60 11.72 -0.87 -4.52
CA ASN A 60 12.46 -1.96 -5.16
C ASN A 60 12.40 -3.33 -4.46
N ALA A 61 11.42 -3.60 -3.61
CA ALA A 61 11.12 -4.98 -3.20
C ALA A 61 10.66 -5.82 -4.41
N VAL A 62 10.91 -7.12 -4.37
CA VAL A 62 10.67 -8.01 -5.52
C VAL A 62 9.53 -9.01 -5.32
N LEU A 63 8.75 -8.90 -4.22
CA LEU A 63 7.64 -9.80 -3.96
C LEU A 63 6.41 -9.43 -4.79
N THR A 64 5.77 -10.45 -5.33
CA THR A 64 4.45 -10.36 -5.99
C THR A 64 3.34 -10.28 -4.95
N ASP A 65 2.16 -9.80 -5.35
CA ASP A 65 1.00 -9.74 -4.45
C ASP A 65 0.58 -11.14 -3.96
N GLN A 66 0.81 -12.21 -4.75
CA GLN A 66 0.60 -13.60 -4.34
C GLN A 66 1.50 -14.04 -3.19
N GLU A 67 2.77 -13.71 -3.29
CA GLU A 67 3.74 -14.05 -2.25
C GLU A 67 3.42 -13.30 -0.96
N ILE A 68 2.95 -12.06 -1.08
CA ILE A 68 2.51 -11.24 0.05
C ILE A 68 1.22 -11.79 0.65
N GLU A 69 0.25 -12.21 -0.17
CA GLU A 69 -0.97 -12.87 0.31
C GLU A 69 -0.67 -14.17 1.05
N TRP A 70 0.27 -14.94 0.55
CA TRP A 70 0.70 -16.16 1.21
C TRP A 70 1.39 -15.86 2.56
N VAL A 71 2.29 -14.90 2.62
CA VAL A 71 2.92 -14.44 3.88
C VAL A 71 1.84 -13.96 4.86
N ASP A 72 0.89 -13.15 4.40
CA ASP A 72 -0.24 -12.68 5.23
C ASP A 72 -1.08 -13.86 5.76
N THR A 73 -1.33 -14.87 4.94
CA THR A 73 -2.07 -16.07 5.34
C THR A 73 -1.33 -16.84 6.42
N VAL A 74 -0.02 -17.06 6.26
CA VAL A 74 0.81 -17.75 7.26
C VAL A 74 0.82 -17.00 8.58
N LEU A 75 0.87 -15.67 8.55
CA LEU A 75 0.89 -14.83 9.75
C LEU A 75 -0.49 -14.67 10.42
N ASN A 76 -1.57 -15.05 9.74
CA ASN A 76 -2.95 -14.98 10.25
C ASN A 76 -3.63 -16.37 10.35
N GLU A 77 -2.87 -17.41 10.54
CA GLU A 77 -3.42 -18.76 10.58
C GLU A 77 -4.44 -18.93 11.72
N ASN A 78 -5.57 -19.56 11.42
CA ASN A 78 -6.67 -19.84 12.37
C ASN A 78 -7.24 -18.58 13.07
N GLY A 79 -7.19 -17.39 12.42
CA GLY A 79 -7.71 -16.14 12.97
C GLY A 79 -6.86 -15.56 14.12
N LYS A 80 -5.68 -16.10 14.35
CA LYS A 80 -4.68 -15.56 15.30
C LYS A 80 -3.52 -14.96 14.50
N THR A 81 -3.19 -13.72 14.81
CA THR A 81 -1.97 -13.10 14.26
C THR A 81 -0.76 -13.67 14.99
N THR A 82 0.12 -14.33 14.24
CA THR A 82 1.39 -14.86 14.73
C THR A 82 2.51 -13.89 14.44
N ALA A 83 3.44 -13.71 15.38
CA ALA A 83 4.60 -12.86 15.16
C ALA A 83 5.50 -13.44 14.05
N PHE A 84 6.04 -12.56 13.20
CA PHE A 84 6.91 -12.97 12.10
C PHE A 84 8.11 -13.81 12.59
N ASP A 85 8.70 -13.44 13.72
CA ASP A 85 9.86 -14.15 14.28
C ASP A 85 9.58 -15.63 14.54
N GLU A 86 8.32 -15.99 14.85
CA GLU A 86 7.91 -17.39 15.06
C GLU A 86 7.79 -18.17 13.73
N GLN A 87 7.44 -17.49 12.63
CA GLN A 87 7.24 -18.09 11.32
C GLN A 87 8.39 -17.82 10.34
N ARG A 88 9.40 -17.01 10.75
CA ARG A 88 10.48 -16.53 9.88
C ARG A 88 11.18 -17.67 9.14
N ALA A 89 11.62 -18.71 9.88
CA ALA A 89 12.34 -19.82 9.28
C ALA A 89 11.48 -20.57 8.23
N PHE A 90 10.19 -20.77 8.53
CA PHE A 90 9.26 -21.41 7.62
C PHE A 90 9.02 -20.58 6.37
N ILE A 91 8.80 -19.25 6.50
CA ILE A 91 8.56 -18.36 5.36
C ILE A 91 9.81 -18.29 4.48
N LEU A 92 11.00 -18.14 5.05
CA LEU A 92 12.25 -18.07 4.30
C LEU A 92 12.62 -19.40 3.62
N ASP A 93 12.19 -20.55 4.15
CA ASP A 93 12.38 -21.86 3.49
C ASP A 93 11.52 -22.02 2.23
N LYS A 94 10.36 -21.36 2.18
CA LYS A 94 9.39 -21.47 1.07
C LYS A 94 9.58 -20.46 -0.05
N LEU A 95 10.31 -19.39 0.22
CA LEU A 95 10.62 -18.34 -0.76
C LEU A 95 12.11 -18.36 -1.10
N SER A 96 12.47 -17.89 -2.30
CA SER A 96 13.85 -17.87 -2.75
C SER A 96 14.73 -17.03 -1.83
N LYS A 97 15.94 -17.50 -1.52
CA LYS A 97 16.85 -16.88 -0.54
C LYS A 97 17.28 -15.45 -0.87
N ASP A 98 17.24 -15.05 -2.13
CA ASP A 98 17.55 -13.70 -2.60
C ASP A 98 16.45 -12.69 -2.25
N ARG A 99 15.32 -13.16 -1.70
CA ARG A 99 14.15 -12.34 -1.35
C ARG A 99 14.02 -12.00 0.13
N GLU A 100 14.96 -12.45 0.97
CA GLU A 100 14.88 -12.27 2.43
C GLU A 100 14.63 -10.80 2.82
N ARG A 101 15.40 -9.88 2.24
CA ARG A 101 15.21 -8.44 2.47
C ARG A 101 13.81 -7.96 2.09
N SER A 102 13.30 -8.37 0.94
CA SER A 102 11.97 -7.99 0.48
C SER A 102 10.86 -8.55 1.37
N ILE A 103 11.06 -9.74 1.94
CA ILE A 103 10.14 -10.34 2.91
C ILE A 103 10.10 -9.49 4.19
N GLU A 104 11.26 -9.12 4.72
CA GLU A 104 11.38 -8.29 5.93
C GLU A 104 10.72 -6.91 5.72
N GLU A 105 10.91 -6.28 4.56
CA GLU A 105 10.28 -5.00 4.21
C GLU A 105 8.76 -5.13 4.06
N VAL A 106 8.27 -6.20 3.46
CA VAL A 106 6.83 -6.50 3.33
C VAL A 106 6.18 -6.73 4.69
N VAL A 107 6.82 -7.50 5.56
CA VAL A 107 6.28 -7.78 6.90
C VAL A 107 6.22 -6.51 7.75
N GLY A 108 7.25 -5.67 7.72
CA GLY A 108 7.23 -4.38 8.40
C GLY A 108 6.13 -3.46 7.86
N CYS A 109 5.99 -3.34 6.54
CA CYS A 109 4.93 -2.55 5.90
C CYS A 109 3.53 -3.09 6.25
N ARG A 110 3.35 -4.42 6.23
CA ARG A 110 2.12 -5.09 6.65
C ARG A 110 1.75 -4.73 8.09
N GLN A 111 2.71 -4.79 9.03
CA GLN A 111 2.47 -4.45 10.43
C GLN A 111 1.94 -3.02 10.56
N VAL A 112 2.59 -2.05 9.93
CA VAL A 112 2.19 -0.64 9.97
C VAL A 112 0.79 -0.44 9.37
N LEU A 113 0.54 -0.94 8.15
CA LEU A 113 -0.76 -0.76 7.49
C LEU A 113 -1.89 -1.46 8.24
N THR A 114 -1.66 -2.67 8.77
CA THR A 114 -2.67 -3.36 9.59
C THR A 114 -3.04 -2.54 10.83
N THR A 115 -2.04 -1.98 11.53
CA THR A 115 -2.30 -1.11 12.70
C THR A 115 -3.09 0.14 12.30
N ILE A 116 -2.73 0.78 11.17
CA ILE A 116 -3.43 1.96 10.67
C ILE A 116 -4.90 1.63 10.36
N TYR A 117 -5.17 0.56 9.61
CA TYR A 117 -6.55 0.21 9.26
C TYR A 117 -7.41 -0.18 10.48
N LEU A 118 -6.82 -0.79 11.49
CA LEU A 118 -7.56 -1.21 12.69
C LEU A 118 -7.74 -0.09 13.71
N GLN A 119 -6.81 0.86 13.81
CA GLN A 119 -6.71 1.78 14.95
C GLN A 119 -6.63 3.27 14.54
N ALA A 120 -6.91 3.63 13.29
CA ALA A 120 -6.73 4.99 12.80
C ALA A 120 -7.36 6.06 13.73
N ASN A 121 -8.58 5.83 14.20
CA ASN A 121 -9.27 6.78 15.07
C ASN A 121 -8.70 6.86 16.49
N GLU A 122 -8.19 5.77 17.03
CA GLU A 122 -7.55 5.69 18.35
C GLU A 122 -6.19 6.38 18.36
N LEU A 123 -5.54 6.44 17.20
CA LEU A 123 -4.26 7.11 16.99
C LEU A 123 -4.39 8.64 16.82
N PHE A 124 -5.61 9.18 16.89
CA PHE A 124 -5.83 10.62 16.85
C PHE A 124 -6.00 11.20 18.28
N PRO A 125 -5.37 12.33 18.63
CA PRO A 125 -4.45 13.14 17.81
C PRO A 125 -3.11 12.45 17.53
N LEU A 126 -2.61 12.60 16.30
CA LEU A 126 -1.34 12.04 15.89
C LEU A 126 -0.20 12.67 16.69
N THR A 127 0.80 11.85 17.06
CA THR A 127 1.98 12.31 17.77
C THR A 127 3.26 11.89 17.05
N GLU A 128 4.36 12.60 17.29
CA GLU A 128 5.67 12.18 16.80
C GLU A 128 6.07 10.79 17.33
N ALA A 129 5.64 10.44 18.54
CA ALA A 129 5.87 9.11 19.11
C ALA A 129 5.21 8.01 18.30
N VAL A 130 3.96 8.22 17.83
CA VAL A 130 3.24 7.28 16.94
C VAL A 130 3.98 7.14 15.60
N ILE A 131 4.39 8.25 14.97
CA ILE A 131 5.13 8.22 13.69
C ILE A 131 6.46 7.48 13.85
N ARG A 132 7.18 7.70 14.94
CA ARG A 132 8.43 7.01 15.25
C ARG A 132 8.20 5.52 15.57
N GLY A 133 7.09 5.19 16.23
CA GLY A 133 6.65 3.81 16.45
C GLY A 133 6.38 3.08 15.14
N PHE A 134 5.66 3.69 14.22
CA PHE A 134 5.46 3.13 12.88
C PHE A 134 6.75 2.94 12.10
N HIS A 135 7.68 3.89 12.20
CA HIS A 135 8.99 3.73 11.58
C HIS A 135 9.79 2.58 12.20
N HIS A 136 9.71 2.41 13.52
CA HIS A 136 10.32 1.27 14.20
C HIS A 136 9.73 -0.06 13.71
N ASP A 137 8.40 -0.17 13.64
CA ASP A 137 7.73 -1.38 13.18
C ASP A 137 8.02 -1.68 11.70
N LEU A 138 8.13 -0.65 10.87
CA LEU A 138 8.47 -0.76 9.45
C LEU A 138 9.85 -1.40 9.22
N LEU A 139 10.84 -1.11 10.07
CA LEU A 139 12.22 -1.54 9.92
C LEU A 139 12.65 -2.63 10.90
N ARG A 140 11.77 -3.02 11.81
CA ARG A 140 12.06 -3.94 12.92
C ARG A 140 12.72 -5.25 12.48
N TYR A 141 12.32 -5.77 11.34
CA TYR A 141 12.78 -7.07 10.86
C TYR A 141 13.99 -6.98 9.93
N TYR A 142 14.43 -5.77 9.58
CA TYR A 142 15.58 -5.56 8.71
C TYR A 142 16.85 -5.30 9.53
N PRO A 143 17.77 -6.29 9.69
CA PRO A 143 18.90 -6.20 10.61
C PRO A 143 19.84 -5.01 10.39
N LYS A 144 19.98 -4.57 9.12
CA LYS A 144 20.86 -3.42 8.78
C LYS A 144 20.27 -2.07 9.13
N ALA A 145 18.95 -1.98 9.33
CA ALA A 145 18.23 -0.75 9.59
C ALA A 145 17.71 -0.65 11.03
N VAL A 146 17.59 -1.77 11.74
CA VAL A 146 17.01 -1.81 13.10
C VAL A 146 17.69 -0.89 14.10
N SER A 147 18.98 -0.62 13.93
CA SER A 147 19.76 0.24 14.84
C SER A 147 19.32 1.71 14.83
N HIS A 148 18.67 2.18 13.74
CA HIS A 148 18.14 3.53 13.63
C HIS A 148 16.62 3.59 13.49
N ALA A 149 15.95 2.43 13.65
CA ALA A 149 14.50 2.34 13.62
C ALA A 149 13.86 3.19 14.72
N GLY A 150 12.91 4.05 14.35
CA GLY A 150 12.26 4.99 15.26
C GLY A 150 13.07 6.23 15.64
N GLY A 151 14.35 6.34 15.23
CA GLY A 151 15.19 7.50 15.45
C GLY A 151 15.18 8.47 14.27
N TYR A 152 15.11 9.78 14.55
CA TYR A 152 15.32 10.76 13.47
C TYR A 152 16.77 10.70 12.98
N LYS A 153 16.96 11.06 11.72
CA LYS A 153 18.27 11.04 11.06
C LYS A 153 19.31 11.91 11.79
N THR A 154 20.51 11.39 11.86
CA THR A 154 21.68 12.09 12.42
C THR A 154 22.68 12.49 11.35
N ALA A 155 22.53 11.98 10.14
CA ALA A 155 23.34 12.29 8.98
C ALA A 155 22.49 12.83 7.83
N PRO A 156 23.05 13.64 6.91
CA PRO A 156 22.36 14.07 5.71
C PRO A 156 21.88 12.87 4.89
N ASN A 157 20.69 12.99 4.31
CA ASN A 157 20.15 12.06 3.32
C ASN A 157 19.68 12.83 2.08
N ARG A 158 19.45 12.13 0.99
CA ARG A 158 19.00 12.70 -0.27
C ARG A 158 18.05 11.72 -0.95
N VAL A 159 16.97 12.23 -1.54
CA VAL A 159 16.07 11.41 -2.34
C VAL A 159 16.52 11.45 -3.80
N VAL A 160 16.92 10.28 -4.32
CA VAL A 160 17.36 10.13 -5.70
C VAL A 160 16.45 9.10 -6.39
N PHE A 161 15.89 9.46 -7.50
CA PHE A 161 15.20 8.54 -8.39
C PHE A 161 16.18 8.06 -9.47
N ILE A 162 16.25 6.74 -9.65
CA ILE A 162 17.02 6.12 -10.71
C ILE A 162 16.04 5.64 -11.77
N ASN A 163 16.13 6.21 -12.97
CA ASN A 163 15.40 5.69 -14.10
C ASN A 163 16.10 4.40 -14.59
N HIS A 164 15.45 3.26 -14.39
CA HIS A 164 16.04 1.96 -14.76
C HIS A 164 16.15 1.75 -16.27
N ASP A 165 15.36 2.48 -17.08
CA ASP A 165 15.39 2.36 -18.54
C ASP A 165 16.54 3.16 -19.16
N THR A 166 16.87 4.32 -18.58
CA THR A 166 17.91 5.22 -19.08
C THR A 166 19.20 5.20 -18.26
N GLY A 167 19.14 4.66 -17.02
CA GLY A 167 20.25 4.72 -16.05
C GLY A 167 20.50 6.13 -15.47
N GLU A 168 19.64 7.10 -15.76
CA GLU A 168 19.79 8.47 -15.27
C GLU A 168 19.41 8.58 -13.79
N HIS A 169 20.22 9.34 -13.05
CA HIS A 169 20.00 9.67 -11.66
C HIS A 169 19.44 11.09 -11.55
N GLN A 170 18.22 11.21 -11.04
CA GLN A 170 17.59 12.51 -10.78
C GLN A 170 17.47 12.73 -9.27
N VAL A 171 18.02 13.84 -8.78
CA VAL A 171 17.74 14.29 -7.41
C VAL A 171 16.29 14.76 -7.35
N VAL A 172 15.47 14.03 -6.62
CA VAL A 172 14.06 14.38 -6.42
C VAL A 172 13.94 15.45 -5.34
N LEU A 173 14.73 15.31 -4.27
CA LEU A 173 14.64 16.20 -3.14
C LEU A 173 15.96 16.21 -2.34
N ASP A 174 16.41 17.42 -1.95
CA ASP A 174 17.33 17.69 -0.85
C ASP A 174 16.50 18.02 0.41
N PRO A 175 16.40 17.10 1.37
CA PRO A 175 15.49 17.24 2.51
C PRO A 175 16.01 18.22 3.58
N ALA A 176 15.20 18.41 4.64
CA ALA A 176 15.60 19.17 5.80
C ALA A 176 16.94 18.66 6.38
N PRO A 177 17.83 19.55 6.82
CA PRO A 177 19.07 19.17 7.53
C PRO A 177 18.78 18.31 8.76
N ALA A 178 19.65 17.35 9.05
CA ALA A 178 19.56 16.54 10.26
C ALA A 178 19.67 17.38 11.55
N GLY A 179 19.11 16.88 12.64
CA GLY A 179 19.15 17.53 13.95
C GLY A 179 17.97 18.45 14.23
N ILE A 180 18.21 19.63 14.77
CA ILE A 180 17.17 20.51 15.30
C ILE A 180 16.16 20.97 14.23
N ILE A 181 16.58 21.19 12.99
CA ILE A 181 15.70 21.60 11.91
C ILE A 181 14.69 20.48 11.60
N THR A 182 15.15 19.23 11.52
CA THR A 182 14.27 18.07 11.31
C THR A 182 13.26 17.92 12.45
N SER A 183 13.70 18.00 13.71
CA SER A 183 12.82 17.82 14.88
C SER A 183 11.79 18.95 15.02
N THR A 184 12.21 20.21 14.81
CA THR A 184 11.29 21.36 14.84
C THR A 184 10.25 21.26 13.72
N ALA A 185 10.67 20.96 12.49
CA ALA A 185 9.77 20.82 11.36
C ALA A 185 8.76 19.67 11.56
N MET A 186 9.16 18.55 12.18
CA MET A 186 8.24 17.46 12.51
C MET A 186 7.22 17.86 13.58
N ALA A 187 7.64 18.55 14.64
CA ALA A 187 6.72 19.02 15.68
C ALA A 187 5.67 20.01 15.11
N GLU A 188 6.10 20.94 14.26
CA GLU A 188 5.20 21.88 13.58
C GLU A 188 4.25 21.18 12.61
N LEU A 189 4.75 20.20 11.85
CA LEU A 189 3.93 19.41 10.93
C LEU A 189 2.85 18.63 11.64
N VAL A 190 3.18 17.94 12.73
CA VAL A 190 2.23 17.14 13.51
C VAL A 190 1.18 18.04 14.16
N LYS A 191 1.59 19.18 14.70
CA LYS A 191 0.66 20.16 15.25
C LYS A 191 -0.31 20.67 14.18
N TRP A 192 0.20 21.14 13.04
CA TRP A 192 -0.61 21.62 11.93
C TRP A 192 -1.60 20.56 11.44
N TYR A 193 -1.14 19.32 11.28
CA TYR A 193 -1.97 18.20 10.86
C TYR A 193 -3.17 17.99 11.80
N ASN A 194 -2.93 17.90 13.10
CA ASN A 194 -3.98 17.69 14.09
C ASN A 194 -5.00 18.86 14.14
N ASP A 195 -4.52 20.07 13.93
CA ASP A 195 -5.37 21.26 13.91
C ASP A 195 -6.25 21.35 12.65
N THR A 196 -5.86 20.61 11.56
CA THR A 196 -6.44 20.84 10.23
C THR A 196 -7.27 19.67 9.70
N ILE A 197 -6.82 18.42 9.88
CA ILE A 197 -7.39 17.23 9.16
C ILE A 197 -8.88 17.01 9.41
N ARG A 198 -9.38 17.37 10.59
CA ARG A 198 -10.79 17.19 10.96
C ARG A 198 -11.63 18.44 10.76
N GLU A 199 -11.03 19.55 10.44
CA GLU A 199 -11.71 20.86 10.36
C GLU A 199 -11.78 21.40 8.92
N HIS A 200 -10.86 20.96 8.05
CA HIS A 200 -10.82 21.43 6.67
C HIS A 200 -11.87 20.72 5.79
N PRO A 201 -12.59 21.44 4.89
CA PRO A 201 -13.64 20.86 4.04
C PRO A 201 -13.12 19.83 3.01
N TRP A 202 -11.84 19.90 2.68
CA TRP A 202 -11.18 18.99 1.74
C TRP A 202 -10.05 18.19 2.42
N PRO A 203 -10.38 17.11 3.18
CA PRO A 203 -9.37 16.32 3.90
C PRO A 203 -8.30 15.72 2.98
N LEU A 204 -8.65 15.40 1.72
CA LEU A 204 -7.68 14.91 0.74
C LEU A 204 -6.54 15.91 0.47
N LEU A 205 -6.82 17.21 0.46
CA LEU A 205 -5.78 18.24 0.31
C LEU A 205 -4.90 18.33 1.56
N VAL A 206 -5.50 18.19 2.75
CA VAL A 206 -4.73 18.14 4.00
C VAL A 206 -3.81 16.92 4.03
N ALA A 207 -4.31 15.74 3.66
CA ALA A 207 -3.51 14.53 3.54
C ALA A 207 -2.36 14.69 2.53
N THR A 208 -2.64 15.36 1.40
CA THR A 208 -1.65 15.67 0.35
C THR A 208 -0.54 16.57 0.88
N GLU A 209 -0.89 17.67 1.55
CA GLU A 209 0.09 18.58 2.14
C GLU A 209 0.87 17.91 3.26
N PHE A 210 0.19 17.14 4.12
CA PHE A 210 0.82 16.40 5.22
C PHE A 210 1.90 15.46 4.72
N VAL A 211 1.57 14.59 3.76
CA VAL A 211 2.54 13.62 3.24
C VAL A 211 3.67 14.32 2.48
N PHE A 212 3.39 15.38 1.73
CA PHE A 212 4.42 16.11 1.02
C PHE A 212 5.42 16.76 1.99
N ARG A 213 4.92 17.45 3.02
CA ARG A 213 5.79 18.07 4.04
C ARG A 213 6.58 17.03 4.81
N PHE A 214 5.98 15.88 5.15
CA PHE A 214 6.71 14.75 5.75
C PHE A 214 7.84 14.25 4.84
N LEU A 215 7.57 14.05 3.56
CA LEU A 215 8.58 13.63 2.58
C LEU A 215 9.66 14.70 2.37
N SER A 216 9.29 15.98 2.42
CA SER A 216 10.23 17.09 2.30
C SER A 216 11.15 17.22 3.52
N ILE A 217 10.64 16.98 4.72
CA ILE A 217 11.47 16.88 5.95
C ILE A 217 12.36 15.64 5.89
N HIS A 218 11.83 14.51 5.41
CA HIS A 218 12.50 13.21 5.28
C HIS A 218 13.19 12.82 6.60
N PRO A 219 12.42 12.68 7.69
CA PRO A 219 12.96 12.73 9.05
C PRO A 219 13.83 11.52 9.44
N PHE A 220 13.74 10.41 8.71
CA PHE A 220 14.45 9.17 9.03
C PHE A 220 15.57 8.88 8.03
N GLN A 221 16.51 8.00 8.40
CA GLN A 221 17.61 7.64 7.53
C GLN A 221 17.16 6.78 6.34
N ASP A 222 16.14 5.92 6.52
CA ASP A 222 15.52 5.04 5.52
C ASP A 222 14.01 4.94 5.79
N GLY A 223 13.23 4.36 4.88
CA GLY A 223 11.81 4.04 5.08
C GLY A 223 10.84 5.21 4.98
N ASN A 224 11.28 6.44 4.71
CA ASN A 224 10.39 7.61 4.64
C ASN A 224 9.33 7.50 3.55
N GLY A 225 9.64 6.92 2.40
CA GLY A 225 8.68 6.75 1.30
C GLY A 225 7.53 5.83 1.69
N ARG A 226 7.82 4.63 2.21
CA ARG A 226 6.82 3.67 2.70
C ARG A 226 5.98 4.25 3.83
N LEU A 227 6.65 4.89 4.81
CA LEU A 227 5.95 5.51 5.92
C LEU A 227 5.10 6.71 5.47
N GLY A 228 5.57 7.54 4.56
CA GLY A 228 4.81 8.67 4.01
C GLY A 228 3.52 8.20 3.34
N ARG A 229 3.55 7.14 2.53
CA ARG A 229 2.35 6.55 1.92
C ARG A 229 1.41 5.95 2.97
N ALA A 230 1.93 5.28 3.99
CA ALA A 230 1.13 4.79 5.11
C ALA A 230 0.47 5.94 5.90
N LEU A 231 1.19 7.04 6.14
CA LEU A 231 0.65 8.24 6.77
C LEU A 231 -0.41 8.95 5.91
N PHE A 232 -0.30 8.88 4.58
CA PHE A 232 -1.36 9.36 3.69
C PHE A 232 -2.67 8.59 3.91
N ILE A 233 -2.60 7.24 3.93
CA ILE A 233 -3.77 6.39 4.23
C ILE A 233 -4.33 6.70 5.62
N LEU A 234 -3.46 6.83 6.64
CA LEU A 234 -3.88 7.21 7.98
C LEU A 234 -4.65 8.54 7.97
N ALA A 235 -4.17 9.53 7.24
CA ALA A 235 -4.82 10.85 7.17
C ALA A 235 -6.23 10.77 6.55
N LEU A 236 -6.41 9.96 5.51
CA LEU A 236 -7.74 9.72 4.92
C LEU A 236 -8.70 9.08 5.94
N LEU A 237 -8.21 8.09 6.70
CA LEU A 237 -8.99 7.37 7.71
C LEU A 237 -9.29 8.24 8.95
N GLN A 238 -8.46 9.22 9.27
CA GLN A 238 -8.67 10.14 10.41
C GLN A 238 -9.54 11.35 10.08
N SER A 239 -9.94 11.53 8.83
CA SER A 239 -10.81 12.62 8.42
C SER A 239 -12.22 12.50 9.02
N LYS A 240 -12.99 13.60 9.02
CA LYS A 240 -14.41 13.59 9.38
C LYS A 240 -15.33 13.31 8.18
N ASP A 241 -14.80 13.19 6.98
CA ASP A 241 -15.58 12.83 5.80
C ASP A 241 -15.91 11.33 5.85
N LYS A 242 -17.17 11.02 6.14
CA LYS A 242 -17.62 9.63 6.29
C LYS A 242 -17.44 8.80 5.02
N TYR A 243 -17.60 9.42 3.85
CA TYR A 243 -17.51 8.74 2.57
C TYR A 243 -16.06 8.38 2.26
N LEU A 244 -15.16 9.37 2.36
CA LEU A 244 -13.73 9.17 2.19
C LEU A 244 -13.17 8.15 3.18
N THR A 245 -13.52 8.29 4.46
CA THR A 245 -13.09 7.35 5.52
C THR A 245 -13.61 5.93 5.25
N GLY A 246 -14.89 5.81 4.89
CA GLY A 246 -15.54 4.52 4.65
C GLY A 246 -14.96 3.74 3.47
N ILE A 247 -14.52 4.44 2.41
CA ILE A 247 -13.94 3.77 1.23
C ILE A 247 -12.43 3.54 1.32
N SER A 248 -11.70 4.30 2.16
CA SER A 248 -10.22 4.33 2.17
C SER A 248 -9.59 2.97 2.48
N SER A 249 -10.29 2.09 3.20
CA SER A 249 -9.81 0.74 3.50
C SER A 249 -10.11 -0.31 2.40
N PHE A 250 -10.83 0.08 1.35
CA PHE A 250 -11.22 -0.81 0.24
C PHE A 250 -10.51 -0.48 -1.07
N ILE A 251 -9.65 0.54 -1.09
CA ILE A 251 -8.96 1.01 -2.31
C ILE A 251 -7.45 0.81 -2.22
N ALA A 252 -6.86 0.45 -3.36
CA ALA A 252 -5.43 0.17 -3.48
C ALA A 252 -4.67 1.40 -4.02
N ILE A 253 -4.50 2.42 -3.17
CA ILE A 253 -3.89 3.71 -3.53
C ILE A 253 -2.46 3.53 -4.04
N ASP A 254 -1.63 2.79 -3.30
CA ASP A 254 -0.21 2.61 -3.62
C ASP A 254 0.00 1.86 -4.94
N ARG A 255 -0.94 0.98 -5.34
CA ARG A 255 -0.93 0.32 -6.64
C ARG A 255 -0.97 1.32 -7.79
N HIS A 256 -1.79 2.35 -7.70
CA HIS A 256 -1.87 3.39 -8.73
C HIS A 256 -0.69 4.36 -8.67
N ILE A 257 -0.09 4.57 -7.50
CA ILE A 257 1.19 5.29 -7.37
C ILE A 257 2.30 4.47 -8.05
N GLU A 258 2.39 3.16 -7.81
CA GLU A 258 3.37 2.26 -8.43
C GLU A 258 3.26 2.29 -9.96
N GLN A 259 2.07 2.17 -10.52
CA GLN A 259 1.82 2.25 -11.96
C GLN A 259 2.24 3.58 -12.59
N ASN A 260 2.29 4.66 -11.80
CA ASN A 260 2.69 6.00 -12.21
C ASN A 260 3.98 6.47 -11.51
N ARG A 261 4.86 5.53 -11.11
CA ARG A 261 6.01 5.78 -10.24
C ARG A 261 6.90 6.94 -10.72
N SER A 262 7.31 6.92 -11.98
CA SER A 262 8.17 7.99 -12.54
C SER A 262 7.49 9.35 -12.49
N PHE A 263 6.20 9.41 -12.81
CA PHE A 263 5.43 10.65 -12.73
C PHE A 263 5.25 11.13 -11.30
N TYR A 264 5.04 10.23 -10.34
CA TYR A 264 4.98 10.55 -8.90
C TYR A 264 6.25 11.28 -8.42
N TYR A 265 7.44 10.76 -8.75
CA TYR A 265 8.69 11.42 -8.39
C TYR A 265 8.89 12.76 -9.11
N THR A 266 8.47 12.87 -10.37
CA THR A 266 8.49 14.15 -11.11
C THR A 266 7.62 15.19 -10.41
N VAL A 267 6.41 14.81 -9.99
CA VAL A 267 5.48 15.72 -9.31
C VAL A 267 6.03 16.14 -7.95
N LEU A 268 6.60 15.20 -7.16
CA LEU A 268 7.25 15.55 -5.90
C LEU A 268 8.37 16.57 -6.08
N HIS A 269 9.19 16.42 -7.13
CA HIS A 269 10.23 17.40 -7.47
C HIS A 269 9.64 18.77 -7.83
N GLN A 270 8.58 18.80 -8.64
CA GLN A 270 7.92 20.05 -9.08
C GLN A 270 7.36 20.84 -7.89
N CYS A 271 6.85 20.16 -6.85
CA CYS A 271 6.27 20.82 -5.69
C CYS A 271 7.25 21.68 -4.88
N SER A 272 8.54 21.34 -4.88
CA SER A 272 9.58 21.99 -4.07
C SER A 272 10.77 22.52 -4.86
N ALA A 273 10.77 22.35 -6.19
CA ALA A 273 11.97 22.49 -7.02
C ALA A 273 13.17 21.70 -6.44
N GLY A 274 12.86 20.54 -5.83
CA GLY A 274 13.84 19.60 -5.27
C GLY A 274 14.49 20.04 -3.95
N LYS A 275 13.91 20.98 -3.19
CA LYS A 275 14.52 21.50 -1.95
C LYS A 275 13.51 21.62 -0.82
N PHE A 276 13.95 21.31 0.39
CA PHE A 276 13.20 21.61 1.61
C PHE A 276 13.02 23.11 1.79
N GLN A 277 11.81 23.54 2.16
CA GLN A 277 11.45 24.92 2.50
C GLN A 277 10.96 24.95 3.95
N ALA A 278 11.57 25.81 4.77
CA ALA A 278 11.13 26.00 6.14
C ALA A 278 9.72 26.64 6.22
N ASP A 279 9.42 27.54 5.30
CA ASP A 279 8.07 28.08 5.11
C ASP A 279 7.32 27.28 4.03
N SER A 280 6.29 26.56 4.48
CA SER A 280 5.49 25.68 3.61
C SER A 280 4.71 26.44 2.51
N THR A 281 4.51 27.74 2.64
CA THR A 281 3.85 28.58 1.63
C THR A 281 4.64 28.71 0.32
N HIS A 282 5.92 28.35 0.34
CA HIS A 282 6.77 28.33 -0.85
C HIS A 282 6.63 27.04 -1.68
N TYR A 283 5.85 26.07 -1.22
CA TYR A 283 5.57 24.87 -2.01
C TYR A 283 4.42 25.08 -3.00
N ASN A 284 4.60 24.57 -4.21
CA ASN A 284 3.50 24.46 -5.17
C ASN A 284 2.89 23.06 -5.09
N LEU A 285 1.84 22.90 -4.30
CA LEU A 285 1.22 21.58 -4.07
C LEU A 285 0.14 21.21 -5.10
N GLU A 286 -0.21 22.10 -6.02
CA GLU A 286 -1.23 21.84 -7.05
C GLU A 286 -0.93 20.58 -7.90
N PRO A 287 0.30 20.35 -8.41
CA PRO A 287 0.59 19.15 -9.18
C PRO A 287 0.36 17.86 -8.39
N LEU A 288 0.73 17.83 -7.10
CA LEU A 288 0.55 16.66 -6.24
C LEU A 288 -0.92 16.46 -5.87
N ALA A 289 -1.66 17.52 -5.62
CA ALA A 289 -3.10 17.44 -5.37
C ALA A 289 -3.84 16.82 -6.56
N LEU A 290 -3.57 17.28 -7.78
CA LEU A 290 -4.14 16.71 -9.01
C LEU A 290 -3.70 15.25 -9.22
N PHE A 291 -2.45 14.92 -8.89
CA PHE A 291 -1.97 13.53 -8.93
C PHE A 291 -2.75 12.63 -7.98
N PHE A 292 -2.91 13.01 -6.72
CA PHE A 292 -3.66 12.19 -5.76
C PHE A 292 -5.16 12.12 -6.08
N ILE A 293 -5.78 13.19 -6.56
CA ILE A 293 -7.16 13.13 -7.06
C ILE A 293 -7.29 12.04 -8.14
N LYS A 294 -6.39 12.04 -9.13
CA LYS A 294 -6.38 11.03 -10.20
C LYS A 294 -6.13 9.62 -9.64
N VAL A 295 -5.17 9.46 -8.72
CA VAL A 295 -4.86 8.17 -8.08
C VAL A 295 -6.08 7.63 -7.33
N ILE A 296 -6.72 8.45 -6.52
CA ILE A 296 -7.92 8.05 -5.77
C ILE A 296 -9.05 7.68 -6.74
N THR A 297 -9.35 8.53 -7.73
CA THR A 297 -10.38 8.23 -8.75
C THR A 297 -10.13 6.89 -9.43
N SER A 298 -8.88 6.61 -9.81
CA SER A 298 -8.52 5.32 -10.43
C SER A 298 -8.62 4.16 -9.45
N SER A 299 -8.38 4.39 -8.16
CA SER A 299 -8.45 3.35 -7.12
C SER A 299 -9.88 2.92 -6.82
N LEU A 300 -10.88 3.79 -7.02
CA LEU A 300 -12.30 3.43 -6.84
C LEU A 300 -12.74 2.30 -7.77
N ALA A 301 -12.22 2.24 -9.00
CA ALA A 301 -12.51 1.17 -9.93
C ALA A 301 -12.06 -0.23 -9.43
N ASN A 302 -11.12 -0.29 -8.48
CA ASN A 302 -10.68 -1.55 -7.90
C ASN A 302 -11.74 -2.21 -7.03
N VAL A 303 -12.65 -1.44 -6.44
CA VAL A 303 -13.75 -1.99 -5.62
C VAL A 303 -14.59 -2.95 -6.46
N GLU A 304 -15.05 -2.52 -7.63
CA GLU A 304 -15.83 -3.38 -8.52
C GLU A 304 -15.01 -4.57 -9.03
N PHE A 305 -13.73 -4.38 -9.37
CA PHE A 305 -12.84 -5.46 -9.76
C PHE A 305 -12.73 -6.54 -8.66
N TYR A 306 -12.57 -6.15 -7.41
CA TYR A 306 -12.49 -7.10 -6.29
C TYR A 306 -13.84 -7.79 -6.01
N ARG A 307 -14.98 -7.09 -6.17
CA ARG A 307 -16.31 -7.68 -6.08
C ARG A 307 -16.53 -8.77 -7.14
N GLN A 308 -16.11 -8.51 -8.36
CA GLN A 308 -16.19 -9.50 -9.45
C GLN A 308 -15.31 -10.72 -9.16
N LYS A 309 -14.10 -10.52 -8.63
CA LYS A 309 -13.23 -11.63 -8.19
C LYS A 309 -13.88 -12.45 -7.06
N TYR A 310 -14.45 -11.80 -6.05
CA TYR A 310 -15.19 -12.47 -4.98
C TYR A 310 -16.36 -13.29 -5.52
N THR A 311 -17.19 -12.69 -6.35
CA THR A 311 -18.32 -13.37 -6.98
C THR A 311 -17.88 -14.57 -7.83
N SER A 312 -16.77 -14.45 -8.56
CA SER A 312 -16.20 -15.54 -9.34
C SER A 312 -15.73 -16.68 -8.44
N LEU A 313 -15.10 -16.36 -7.30
CA LEU A 313 -14.65 -17.33 -6.30
C LEU A 313 -15.84 -18.12 -5.72
N GLN A 314 -16.94 -17.43 -5.39
CA GLN A 314 -18.16 -18.05 -4.84
C GLN A 314 -18.84 -19.01 -5.84
N LYS A 315 -18.66 -18.81 -7.13
CA LYS A 315 -19.23 -19.66 -8.20
C LYS A 315 -18.34 -20.85 -8.58
N LEU A 316 -17.18 -21.01 -7.96
CA LEU A 316 -16.30 -22.16 -8.24
C LEU A 316 -16.93 -23.46 -7.74
N SER A 317 -16.83 -24.52 -8.57
CA SER A 317 -17.21 -25.85 -8.15
C SER A 317 -16.25 -26.41 -7.07
N GLU A 318 -16.71 -27.38 -6.28
CA GLU A 318 -15.88 -28.07 -5.29
C GLU A 318 -14.58 -28.62 -5.89
N SER A 319 -14.66 -29.18 -7.11
CA SER A 319 -13.47 -29.66 -7.82
C SER A 319 -12.50 -28.53 -8.19
N SER A 320 -13.00 -27.36 -8.57
CA SER A 320 -12.17 -26.19 -8.84
C SER A 320 -11.52 -25.65 -7.55
N LEU A 321 -12.26 -25.64 -6.44
CA LEU A 321 -11.72 -25.25 -5.13
C LEU A 321 -10.66 -26.25 -4.65
N ALA A 322 -10.88 -27.56 -4.83
CA ALA A 322 -9.90 -28.58 -4.51
C ALA A 322 -8.59 -28.42 -5.33
N VAL A 323 -8.72 -28.15 -6.63
CA VAL A 323 -7.57 -27.87 -7.50
C VAL A 323 -6.85 -26.58 -7.06
N LEU A 324 -7.58 -25.52 -6.76
CA LEU A 324 -7.00 -24.25 -6.29
C LEU A 324 -6.25 -24.41 -4.96
N SER A 325 -6.74 -25.27 -4.07
CA SER A 325 -6.11 -25.51 -2.77
C SER A 325 -4.70 -26.14 -2.87
N CYS A 326 -4.42 -26.89 -3.95
CA CYS A 326 -3.09 -27.48 -4.18
C CYS A 326 -1.99 -26.40 -4.32
N PHE A 327 -2.34 -25.19 -4.70
CA PHE A 327 -1.40 -24.08 -4.87
C PHE A 327 -1.20 -23.27 -3.60
N LYS A 328 -2.03 -23.45 -2.57
CA LYS A 328 -1.96 -22.67 -1.32
C LYS A 328 -0.75 -23.02 -0.45
N ALA A 329 -0.10 -24.16 -0.69
CA ALA A 329 1.04 -24.62 0.10
C ALA A 329 2.34 -23.80 -0.12
N GLY A 330 2.38 -22.96 -1.17
CA GLY A 330 3.48 -22.06 -1.44
C GLY A 330 3.20 -21.19 -2.67
N PRO A 331 3.56 -19.90 -2.66
CA PRO A 331 3.18 -18.94 -3.70
C PRO A 331 3.92 -19.18 -5.03
N GLU A 332 5.12 -19.74 -4.99
CA GLU A 332 5.92 -20.06 -6.18
C GLU A 332 5.62 -21.44 -6.76
N LYS A 333 4.65 -22.17 -6.18
CA LYS A 333 4.34 -23.55 -6.55
C LYS A 333 3.85 -23.64 -8.00
N ARG A 334 4.59 -24.40 -8.81
CA ARG A 334 4.28 -24.66 -10.21
C ARG A 334 3.95 -26.13 -10.38
N LEU A 335 2.68 -26.46 -10.61
CA LEU A 335 2.18 -27.83 -10.65
C LEU A 335 1.87 -28.27 -12.07
N LYS A 336 2.15 -29.55 -12.38
CA LYS A 336 1.64 -30.25 -13.53
C LYS A 336 0.26 -30.80 -13.24
N VAL A 337 -0.50 -31.11 -14.28
CA VAL A 337 -1.77 -31.83 -14.16
C VAL A 337 -1.63 -33.13 -13.36
N ALA A 338 -0.55 -33.87 -13.55
CA ALA A 338 -0.30 -35.14 -12.84
C ALA A 338 -0.14 -34.93 -11.34
N ASP A 339 0.58 -33.87 -10.92
CA ASP A 339 0.80 -33.57 -9.50
C ASP A 339 -0.54 -33.27 -8.82
N ILE A 340 -1.40 -32.48 -9.47
CA ILE A 340 -2.73 -32.11 -8.96
C ILE A 340 -3.66 -33.32 -8.91
N VAL A 341 -3.62 -34.19 -9.91
CA VAL A 341 -4.38 -35.45 -9.88
C VAL A 341 -3.99 -36.30 -8.67
N THR A 342 -2.68 -36.40 -8.40
CA THR A 342 -2.18 -37.17 -7.24
C THR A 342 -2.60 -36.53 -5.93
N GLU A 343 -2.53 -35.21 -5.82
CA GLU A 343 -2.82 -34.48 -4.57
C GLU A 343 -4.33 -34.43 -4.27
N THR A 344 -5.16 -34.27 -5.30
CA THR A 344 -6.65 -34.16 -5.13
C THR A 344 -7.38 -35.50 -5.18
N GLY A 345 -6.77 -36.52 -5.77
CA GLY A 345 -7.46 -37.79 -6.08
C GLY A 345 -8.55 -37.68 -7.16
N LEU A 346 -8.73 -36.50 -7.79
CA LEU A 346 -9.74 -36.27 -8.82
C LEU A 346 -9.34 -36.90 -10.15
N PRO A 347 -10.33 -37.36 -10.98
CA PRO A 347 -10.05 -37.83 -12.33
C PRO A 347 -9.34 -36.76 -13.17
N ARG A 348 -8.35 -37.18 -13.98
CA ARG A 348 -7.55 -36.26 -14.82
C ARG A 348 -8.40 -35.30 -15.66
N ARG A 349 -9.53 -35.76 -16.18
CA ARG A 349 -10.45 -34.94 -17.00
C ARG A 349 -11.11 -33.84 -16.17
N THR A 350 -11.48 -34.14 -14.92
CA THR A 350 -12.05 -33.18 -13.97
C THR A 350 -11.00 -32.12 -13.60
N VAL A 351 -9.75 -32.54 -13.28
CA VAL A 351 -8.65 -31.62 -13.00
C VAL A 351 -8.37 -30.70 -14.20
N GLN A 352 -8.34 -31.24 -15.42
CA GLN A 352 -8.12 -30.44 -16.63
C GLN A 352 -9.24 -29.42 -16.86
N TYR A 353 -10.49 -29.79 -16.62
CA TYR A 353 -11.64 -28.88 -16.71
C TYR A 353 -11.54 -27.76 -15.65
N ALA A 354 -11.25 -28.12 -14.41
CA ALA A 354 -11.07 -27.16 -13.33
C ALA A 354 -9.90 -26.18 -13.62
N LEU A 355 -8.76 -26.67 -14.09
CA LEU A 355 -7.63 -25.84 -14.49
C LEU A 355 -7.97 -24.87 -15.62
N ASN A 356 -8.72 -25.33 -16.63
CA ASN A 356 -9.18 -24.45 -17.71
C ASN A 356 -10.15 -23.37 -17.19
N THR A 357 -11.05 -23.72 -16.28
CA THR A 357 -11.97 -22.77 -15.65
C THR A 357 -11.20 -21.73 -14.84
N LEU A 358 -10.30 -22.17 -13.97
CA LEU A 358 -9.48 -21.30 -13.11
C LEU A 358 -8.56 -20.39 -13.93
N THR A 359 -8.02 -20.87 -15.05
CA THR A 359 -7.20 -20.04 -15.96
C THR A 359 -8.05 -19.00 -16.71
N LYS A 360 -9.27 -19.34 -17.13
CA LYS A 360 -10.18 -18.39 -17.79
C LYS A 360 -10.70 -17.30 -16.85
N GLN A 361 -10.75 -17.59 -15.55
CA GLN A 361 -11.19 -16.66 -14.51
C GLN A 361 -10.02 -15.94 -13.81
N ASP A 362 -8.82 -16.04 -14.38
CA ASP A 362 -7.61 -15.40 -13.87
C ASP A 362 -7.24 -15.74 -12.41
N PHE A 363 -7.55 -16.99 -11.97
CA PHE A 363 -7.01 -17.54 -10.72
C PHE A 363 -5.68 -18.22 -10.93
N LEU A 364 -5.45 -18.79 -12.12
CA LEU A 364 -4.23 -19.50 -12.49
C LEU A 364 -3.70 -18.99 -13.82
N GLN A 365 -2.37 -19.00 -13.96
CA GLN A 365 -1.71 -18.86 -15.26
C GLN A 365 -1.11 -20.16 -15.73
N LEU A 366 -1.12 -20.36 -17.05
CA LEU A 366 -0.47 -21.48 -17.70
C LEU A 366 0.93 -21.05 -18.15
N LEU A 367 1.96 -21.75 -17.67
CA LEU A 367 3.36 -21.54 -18.02
C LEU A 367 3.86 -22.67 -18.91
N GLY A 368 4.50 -22.32 -20.03
CA GLY A 368 5.07 -23.28 -20.99
C GLY A 368 4.02 -23.88 -21.94
N ARG A 369 4.42 -24.88 -22.73
CA ARG A 369 3.58 -25.55 -23.74
C ARG A 369 3.76 -27.07 -23.69
N GLY A 370 2.72 -27.80 -24.07
CA GLY A 370 2.74 -29.26 -24.20
C GLY A 370 3.02 -29.98 -22.87
N ALA A 371 3.83 -31.03 -22.89
CA ALA A 371 4.14 -31.83 -21.68
C ALA A 371 4.90 -31.07 -20.58
N ALA A 372 5.54 -29.97 -20.94
CA ALA A 372 6.25 -29.11 -20.00
C ALA A 372 5.36 -28.07 -19.30
N SER A 373 4.06 -27.99 -19.65
CA SER A 373 3.12 -27.04 -19.07
C SER A 373 3.01 -27.16 -17.57
N ARG A 374 3.00 -26.02 -16.91
CA ARG A 374 2.78 -25.85 -15.47
C ARG A 374 1.72 -24.81 -15.23
N TYR A 375 1.03 -24.95 -14.13
CA TYR A 375 0.09 -23.95 -13.65
C TYR A 375 0.62 -23.29 -12.40
N GLN A 376 0.37 -22.02 -12.23
CA GLN A 376 0.76 -21.21 -11.08
C GLN A 376 -0.39 -20.26 -10.73
N LEU A 377 -0.54 -19.88 -9.46
CA LEU A 377 -1.50 -18.86 -9.04
C LEU A 377 -1.26 -17.55 -9.81
N LEU A 378 -2.35 -16.87 -10.16
CA LEU A 378 -2.37 -15.50 -10.66
C LEU A 378 -3.17 -14.65 -9.67
N PHE A 379 -2.61 -13.48 -9.30
CA PHE A 379 -3.25 -12.58 -8.33
C PHE A 379 -3.85 -11.36 -9.01
#